data_948a10bf15b1bbf9e9dcb66ef3fdda4a
#
_entry.id   948a10bf15b1bbf9e9dcb66ef3fdda4a
#
_cell.length_a   1.000
_cell.length_b   1.000
_cell.length_c   1.000
_cell.angle_alpha   90.00
_cell.angle_beta   90.00
_cell.angle_gamma   90.00
#
_symmetry.space_group_name_H-M   'P 1'
#
loop_
_entity.id
_entity.type
_entity.pdbx_description
1 polymer ?
#
loop_
_entity_poly.entity_id
_entity_poly.type
_entity_poly.pdbx_seq_one_letter_code
_entity_poly.pdbx_strand_id
1 'polypeptide(L)'
;MYYEVLGDPSPTAETVVLSAGLGGSGSFWQPQLAALAAERRVILYDHNGTGRSGGTLAPGYRMADMAAELAALLQRLEVQRCHLVGHALGGIIGLQLALDYSGLLHSLVVVNGWPVLDSQTRRCFNVRRDLLLNSGVEAYVRAQPLFLYPADWLSQHEALLEQEQAHQVAHFQGMENLLHRLEALMAADLRARLPALEAPVLALCARDDLLVPYPCSAALAAALPQGHYQEMAYGGHAMSVTDPETFTSLLLAWLKRHPTEPV
;
A
#
# COMPACT_ATOMS: atom_id res chain seq x y z
N MET A 1 -11.71 12.73 -1.11
CA MET A 1 -10.89 11.68 -0.47
C MET A 1 -10.98 11.89 1.04
N TYR A 2 -11.41 10.87 1.79
CA TYR A 2 -11.40 10.85 3.25
C TYR A 2 -9.97 10.66 3.76
N TYR A 3 -9.62 11.33 4.84
CA TYR A 3 -8.32 11.23 5.50
C TYR A 3 -8.43 11.46 7.00
N GLU A 4 -7.44 11.00 7.73
CA GLU A 4 -7.21 11.27 9.16
C GLU A 4 -5.78 11.76 9.36
N VAL A 5 -5.59 12.66 10.31
CA VAL A 5 -4.28 13.12 10.78
C VAL A 5 -4.15 12.77 12.24
N LEU A 6 -3.11 12.03 12.58
CA LEU A 6 -2.82 11.55 13.93
C LEU A 6 -1.43 12.05 14.37
N GLY A 7 -1.19 12.03 15.67
CA GLY A 7 0.09 12.46 16.26
C GLY A 7 0.25 13.99 16.28
N ASP A 8 1.43 14.49 15.93
CA ASP A 8 1.72 15.92 15.91
C ASP A 8 0.96 16.62 14.77
N PRO A 9 0.02 17.55 15.05
CA PRO A 9 -0.75 18.21 14.01
C PRO A 9 0.03 19.33 13.29
N SER A 10 1.24 19.67 13.73
CA SER A 10 2.04 20.75 13.14
C SER A 10 2.33 20.49 11.66
N PRO A 11 2.16 21.48 10.77
CA PRO A 11 2.57 21.37 9.37
C PRO A 11 4.08 21.14 9.18
N THR A 12 4.89 21.52 10.18
CA THR A 12 6.35 21.36 10.17
C THR A 12 6.83 20.04 10.77
N ALA A 13 5.92 19.23 11.35
CA ALA A 13 6.27 17.94 11.90
C ALA A 13 6.67 16.96 10.79
N GLU A 14 7.63 16.06 11.10
CA GLU A 14 7.97 14.96 10.22
C GLU A 14 6.71 14.18 9.85
N THR A 15 6.33 14.22 8.57
CA THR A 15 5.07 13.66 8.10
C THR A 15 5.28 12.29 7.46
N VAL A 16 4.50 11.31 7.93
CA VAL A 16 4.40 9.98 7.34
C VAL A 16 3.02 9.76 6.74
N VAL A 17 2.96 9.43 5.47
CA VAL A 17 1.72 9.14 4.73
C VAL A 17 1.58 7.64 4.55
N LEU A 18 0.43 7.08 4.90
CA LEU A 18 0.14 5.65 4.82
C LEU A 18 -0.84 5.36 3.69
N SER A 19 -0.39 4.63 2.67
CA SER A 19 -1.16 4.28 1.48
C SER A 19 -1.47 2.79 1.46
N ALA A 20 -2.76 2.43 1.51
CA ALA A 20 -3.22 1.05 1.57
C ALA A 20 -3.10 0.34 0.21
N GLY A 21 -3.24 -0.99 0.23
CA GLY A 21 -3.30 -1.84 -0.96
C GLY A 21 -4.64 -1.75 -1.71
N LEU A 22 -4.95 -2.80 -2.48
CA LEU A 22 -6.15 -2.86 -3.35
C LEU A 22 -7.48 -2.72 -2.59
N GLY A 23 -7.52 -3.11 -1.31
CA GLY A 23 -8.67 -2.89 -0.42
C GLY A 23 -8.99 -1.42 -0.16
N GLY A 24 -8.00 -0.55 -0.26
CA GLY A 24 -8.13 0.91 -0.31
C GLY A 24 -8.42 1.62 1.00
N SER A 25 -8.62 0.93 2.10
CA SER A 25 -8.92 1.54 3.42
C SER A 25 -7.66 1.83 4.23
N GLY A 26 -7.57 3.05 4.76
CA GLY A 26 -6.50 3.44 5.69
C GLY A 26 -6.47 2.63 6.99
N SER A 27 -7.58 1.98 7.37
CA SER A 27 -7.65 1.10 8.54
C SER A 27 -6.69 -0.09 8.49
N PHE A 28 -6.21 -0.47 7.31
CA PHE A 28 -5.17 -1.48 7.13
C PHE A 28 -3.93 -1.22 7.99
N TRP A 29 -3.61 0.05 8.24
CA TRP A 29 -2.43 0.47 8.98
C TRP A 29 -2.62 0.60 10.50
N GLN A 30 -3.80 0.17 11.02
CA GLN A 30 -4.12 0.29 12.44
C GLN A 30 -3.01 -0.23 13.39
N PRO A 31 -2.32 -1.36 13.11
CA PRO A 31 -1.27 -1.86 14.01
C PRO A 31 -0.05 -0.93 14.15
N GLN A 32 0.21 -0.07 13.16
CA GLN A 32 1.37 0.82 13.13
C GLN A 32 1.10 2.22 13.71
N LEU A 33 -0.19 2.61 13.84
CA LEU A 33 -0.56 4.00 14.10
C LEU A 33 -0.01 4.52 15.43
N ALA A 34 -0.12 3.75 16.50
CA ALA A 34 0.35 4.21 17.83
C ALA A 34 1.85 4.51 17.85
N ALA A 35 2.66 3.63 17.23
CA ALA A 35 4.11 3.78 17.20
C ALA A 35 4.56 4.96 16.29
N LEU A 36 3.88 5.15 15.16
CA LEU A 36 4.21 6.25 14.24
C LEU A 36 3.76 7.60 14.76
N ALA A 37 2.54 7.66 15.32
CA ALA A 37 1.94 8.90 15.82
C ALA A 37 2.56 9.40 17.14
N ALA A 38 3.37 8.59 17.82
CA ALA A 38 4.06 9.01 19.04
C ALA A 38 5.04 10.18 18.84
N GLU A 39 5.65 10.27 17.65
CA GLU A 39 6.71 11.24 17.37
C GLU A 39 6.52 11.99 16.03
N ARG A 40 5.45 11.68 15.26
CA ARG A 40 5.28 12.15 13.88
C ARG A 40 3.85 12.58 13.59
N ARG A 41 3.71 13.39 12.57
CA ARG A 41 2.42 13.62 11.92
C ARG A 41 2.13 12.45 10.99
N VAL A 42 1.06 11.69 11.25
CA VAL A 42 0.66 10.54 10.44
C VAL A 42 -0.60 10.88 9.68
N ILE A 43 -0.54 10.73 8.35
CA ILE A 43 -1.69 10.92 7.46
C ILE A 43 -2.07 9.56 6.90
N LEU A 44 -3.29 9.11 7.16
CA LEU A 44 -3.87 7.95 6.47
C LEU A 44 -5.12 8.39 5.70
N TYR A 45 -5.43 7.68 4.65
CA TYR A 45 -6.56 8.01 3.79
C TYR A 45 -7.20 6.75 3.19
N ASP A 46 -8.46 6.88 2.83
CA ASP A 46 -9.16 5.87 2.02
C ASP A 46 -9.09 6.29 0.56
N HIS A 47 -8.70 5.39 -0.35
CA HIS A 47 -8.69 5.66 -1.79
C HIS A 47 -10.06 6.08 -2.29
N ASN A 48 -10.14 6.96 -3.30
CA ASN A 48 -11.40 7.30 -3.94
C ASN A 48 -12.12 6.03 -4.43
N GLY A 49 -13.44 5.99 -4.26
CA GLY A 49 -14.24 4.81 -4.55
C GLY A 49 -14.17 3.70 -3.50
N THR A 50 -13.60 3.97 -2.31
CA THR A 50 -13.46 3.00 -1.23
C THR A 50 -13.84 3.60 0.12
N GLY A 51 -14.42 2.79 0.98
CA GLY A 51 -14.66 3.11 2.38
C GLY A 51 -15.34 4.46 2.56
N ARG A 52 -14.78 5.29 3.42
CA ARG A 52 -15.31 6.62 3.77
C ARG A 52 -15.09 7.68 2.68
N SER A 53 -14.22 7.42 1.69
CA SER A 53 -14.04 8.31 0.53
C SER A 53 -15.24 8.26 -0.43
N GLY A 54 -15.89 7.10 -0.57
CA GLY A 54 -17.00 6.92 -1.51
C GLY A 54 -16.62 7.24 -2.96
N GLY A 55 -17.65 7.47 -3.78
CA GLY A 55 -17.50 7.87 -5.18
C GLY A 55 -17.40 6.69 -6.16
N THR A 56 -17.35 7.02 -7.45
CA THR A 56 -17.24 6.07 -8.56
C THR A 56 -16.00 6.39 -9.38
N LEU A 57 -15.19 5.39 -9.67
CA LEU A 57 -14.03 5.54 -10.52
C LEU A 57 -14.45 5.52 -12.00
N ALA A 58 -13.87 6.40 -12.79
CA ALA A 58 -14.13 6.45 -14.22
C ALA A 58 -13.47 5.29 -14.98
N PRO A 59 -14.05 4.83 -16.09
CA PRO A 59 -13.34 3.93 -17.01
C PRO A 59 -12.01 4.52 -17.46
N GLY A 60 -10.97 3.68 -17.53
CA GLY A 60 -9.62 4.12 -17.88
C GLY A 60 -8.85 4.78 -16.74
N TYR A 61 -9.31 4.64 -15.50
CA TYR A 61 -8.59 5.07 -14.30
C TYR A 61 -7.19 4.43 -14.23
N ARG A 62 -6.18 5.20 -13.87
CA ARG A 62 -4.77 4.80 -13.95
C ARG A 62 -4.01 5.10 -12.66
N MET A 63 -2.80 4.54 -12.53
CA MET A 63 -1.90 4.83 -11.40
C MET A 63 -1.55 6.33 -11.30
N ALA A 64 -1.42 7.01 -12.44
CA ALA A 64 -1.18 8.46 -12.47
C ALA A 64 -2.35 9.27 -11.88
N ASP A 65 -3.59 8.82 -12.07
CA ASP A 65 -4.76 9.47 -11.50
C ASP A 65 -4.77 9.33 -9.96
N MET A 66 -4.45 8.13 -9.45
CA MET A 66 -4.30 7.89 -8.00
C MET A 66 -3.17 8.73 -7.39
N ALA A 67 -2.03 8.84 -8.08
CA ALA A 67 -0.91 9.67 -7.63
C ALA A 67 -1.28 11.15 -7.61
N ALA A 68 -2.01 11.64 -8.62
CA ALA A 68 -2.50 13.01 -8.68
C ALA A 68 -3.51 13.32 -7.56
N GLU A 69 -4.40 12.38 -7.26
CA GLU A 69 -5.36 12.49 -6.15
C GLU A 69 -4.65 12.61 -4.79
N LEU A 70 -3.60 11.79 -4.59
CA LEU A 70 -2.79 11.86 -3.38
C LEU A 70 -2.00 13.17 -3.31
N ALA A 71 -1.39 13.62 -4.41
CA ALA A 71 -0.69 14.90 -4.48
C ALA A 71 -1.62 16.07 -4.12
N ALA A 72 -2.84 16.08 -4.65
CA ALA A 72 -3.85 17.09 -4.32
C ALA A 72 -4.27 17.06 -2.84
N LEU A 73 -4.35 15.87 -2.24
CA LEU A 73 -4.60 15.74 -0.79
C LEU A 73 -3.45 16.35 0.01
N LEU A 74 -2.20 16.01 -0.31
CA LEU A 74 -1.01 16.52 0.38
C LEU A 74 -0.86 18.03 0.24
N GLN A 75 -1.13 18.58 -0.94
CA GLN A 75 -1.17 20.03 -1.16
C GLN A 75 -2.20 20.72 -0.28
N ARG A 76 -3.44 20.17 -0.18
CA ARG A 76 -4.50 20.72 0.67
C ARG A 76 -4.14 20.67 2.16
N LEU A 77 -3.31 19.70 2.57
CA LEU A 77 -2.82 19.54 3.94
C LEU A 77 -1.51 20.31 4.21
N GLU A 78 -1.06 21.11 3.22
CA GLU A 78 0.15 21.92 3.27
C GLU A 78 1.43 21.09 3.53
N VAL A 79 1.43 19.82 3.08
CA VAL A 79 2.58 18.94 3.17
C VAL A 79 3.56 19.29 2.06
N GLN A 80 4.69 19.86 2.43
CA GLN A 80 5.75 20.22 1.47
C GLN A 80 6.58 18.99 1.08
N ARG A 81 6.87 18.12 2.05
CA ARG A 81 7.65 16.91 1.87
C ARG A 81 7.28 15.89 2.93
N CYS A 82 7.25 14.60 2.57
CA CYS A 82 6.84 13.54 3.48
C CYS A 82 7.57 12.22 3.21
N HIS A 83 7.51 11.31 4.19
CA HIS A 83 7.72 9.89 3.96
C HIS A 83 6.41 9.26 3.51
N LEU A 84 6.48 8.37 2.54
CA LEU A 84 5.32 7.57 2.16
C LEU A 84 5.59 6.09 2.42
N VAL A 85 4.64 5.41 3.07
CA VAL A 85 4.65 3.96 3.28
C VAL A 85 3.46 3.39 2.52
N GLY A 86 3.72 2.62 1.48
CA GLY A 86 2.69 2.09 0.60
C GLY A 86 2.72 0.57 0.53
N HIS A 87 1.57 -0.06 0.79
CA HIS A 87 1.39 -1.51 0.66
C HIS A 87 0.90 -1.86 -0.75
N ALA A 88 1.62 -2.72 -1.46
CA ALA A 88 1.26 -3.22 -2.79
C ALA A 88 0.82 -2.09 -3.74
N LEU A 89 -0.47 -1.95 -4.05
CA LEU A 89 -1.02 -0.82 -4.81
C LEU A 89 -0.52 0.54 -4.28
N GLY A 90 -0.59 0.74 -2.96
CA GLY A 90 -0.15 1.98 -2.33
C GLY A 90 1.33 2.27 -2.54
N GLY A 91 2.16 1.23 -2.60
CA GLY A 91 3.58 1.32 -2.95
C GLY A 91 3.78 1.74 -4.42
N ILE A 92 2.98 1.19 -5.34
CA ILE A 92 3.02 1.57 -6.77
C ILE A 92 2.53 3.02 -6.96
N ILE A 93 1.49 3.44 -6.20
CA ILE A 93 1.08 4.86 -6.14
C ILE A 93 2.26 5.73 -5.67
N GLY A 94 2.98 5.30 -4.64
CA GLY A 94 4.15 6.02 -4.13
C GLY A 94 5.28 6.16 -5.17
N LEU A 95 5.58 5.11 -5.93
CA LEU A 95 6.53 5.16 -7.03
C LEU A 95 6.07 6.14 -8.14
N GLN A 96 4.80 6.07 -8.52
CA GLN A 96 4.22 6.98 -9.50
C GLN A 96 4.27 8.43 -9.02
N LEU A 97 3.91 8.67 -7.74
CA LEU A 97 3.95 9.99 -7.11
C LEU A 97 5.38 10.57 -7.11
N ALA A 98 6.38 9.76 -6.72
CA ALA A 98 7.77 10.19 -6.71
C ALA A 98 8.29 10.59 -8.09
N LEU A 99 7.79 9.92 -9.14
CA LEU A 99 8.16 10.18 -10.54
C LEU A 99 7.44 11.37 -11.15
N ASP A 100 6.19 11.63 -10.77
CA ASP A 100 5.37 12.72 -11.33
C ASP A 100 5.48 14.02 -10.54
N TYR A 101 5.83 13.94 -9.24
CA TYR A 101 5.92 15.05 -8.29
C TYR A 101 7.26 15.01 -7.56
N SER A 102 8.34 15.23 -8.32
CA SER A 102 9.71 15.18 -7.79
C SER A 102 9.88 16.15 -6.61
N GLY A 103 10.58 15.69 -5.57
CA GLY A 103 10.81 16.47 -4.34
C GLY A 103 9.69 16.38 -3.29
N LEU A 104 8.51 15.84 -3.60
CA LEU A 104 7.43 15.66 -2.63
C LEU A 104 7.73 14.55 -1.61
N LEU A 105 8.45 13.51 -2.01
CA LEU A 105 8.82 12.43 -1.12
C LEU A 105 10.24 12.61 -0.57
N HIS A 106 10.35 12.55 0.75
CA HIS A 106 11.62 12.47 1.45
C HIS A 106 12.22 11.05 1.37
N SER A 107 11.39 10.04 1.60
CA SER A 107 11.67 8.65 1.31
C SER A 107 10.39 7.88 1.02
N LEU A 108 10.52 6.71 0.44
CA LEU A 108 9.42 5.80 0.13
C LEU A 108 9.70 4.41 0.69
N VAL A 109 8.71 3.81 1.35
CA VAL A 109 8.70 2.38 1.69
C VAL A 109 7.65 1.69 0.83
N VAL A 110 8.09 0.79 -0.03
CA VAL A 110 7.22 -0.04 -0.87
C VAL A 110 7.15 -1.43 -0.24
N VAL A 111 6.00 -1.74 0.33
CA VAL A 111 5.74 -3.01 1.01
C VAL A 111 5.12 -4.00 0.03
N ASN A 112 5.78 -5.13 -0.21
CA ASN A 112 5.35 -6.18 -1.13
C ASN A 112 5.00 -5.64 -2.53
N GLY A 113 5.89 -4.80 -3.09
CA GLY A 113 5.69 -4.16 -4.38
C GLY A 113 6.55 -4.73 -5.50
N TRP A 114 6.38 -4.19 -6.69
CA TRP A 114 7.02 -4.65 -7.93
C TRP A 114 7.27 -3.52 -8.92
N PRO A 115 8.26 -3.65 -9.83
CA PRO A 115 8.49 -2.68 -10.90
C PRO A 115 7.53 -2.88 -12.09
N VAL A 116 7.11 -4.12 -12.32
CA VAL A 116 6.16 -4.56 -13.33
C VAL A 116 5.47 -5.83 -12.85
N LEU A 117 4.22 -6.03 -13.26
CA LEU A 117 3.41 -7.16 -12.81
C LEU A 117 4.04 -8.52 -13.15
N ASP A 118 4.38 -9.30 -12.12
CA ASP A 118 4.88 -10.67 -12.24
C ASP A 118 3.80 -11.65 -12.71
N SER A 119 4.21 -12.79 -13.26
CA SER A 119 3.32 -13.83 -13.77
C SER A 119 2.50 -14.50 -12.66
N GLN A 120 3.07 -14.72 -11.47
CA GLN A 120 2.38 -15.27 -10.30
C GLN A 120 1.32 -14.29 -9.79
N THR A 121 1.70 -13.03 -9.60
CA THR A 121 0.80 -11.96 -9.16
C THR A 121 -0.37 -11.79 -10.15
N ARG A 122 -0.09 -11.84 -11.45
CA ARG A 122 -1.12 -11.81 -12.50
C ARG A 122 -2.10 -12.98 -12.39
N ARG A 123 -1.61 -14.21 -12.12
CA ARG A 123 -2.47 -15.37 -11.87
C ARG A 123 -3.41 -15.15 -10.71
N CYS A 124 -2.86 -14.70 -9.58
CA CYS A 124 -3.64 -14.40 -8.39
C CYS A 124 -4.73 -13.35 -8.66
N PHE A 125 -4.38 -12.27 -9.34
CA PHE A 125 -5.36 -11.23 -9.70
C PHE A 125 -6.44 -11.73 -10.67
N ASN A 126 -6.08 -12.55 -11.66
CA ASN A 126 -7.06 -13.14 -12.55
C ASN A 126 -8.04 -14.05 -11.80
N VAL A 127 -7.55 -14.95 -10.94
CA VAL A 127 -8.41 -15.81 -10.11
C VAL A 127 -9.34 -14.98 -9.23
N ARG A 128 -8.82 -13.95 -8.57
CA ARG A 128 -9.62 -13.04 -7.73
C ARG A 128 -10.68 -12.31 -8.53
N ARG A 129 -10.33 -11.79 -9.72
CA ARG A 129 -11.27 -11.15 -10.64
C ARG A 129 -12.36 -12.13 -11.10
N ASP A 130 -11.97 -13.34 -11.48
CA ASP A 130 -12.92 -14.36 -11.95
C ASP A 130 -13.88 -14.79 -10.83
N LEU A 131 -13.41 -14.90 -9.59
CA LEU A 131 -14.30 -15.12 -8.43
C LEU A 131 -15.31 -13.99 -8.27
N LEU A 132 -14.87 -12.73 -8.37
CA LEU A 132 -15.77 -11.59 -8.27
C LEU A 132 -16.83 -11.60 -9.37
N LEU A 133 -16.44 -11.83 -10.61
CA LEU A 133 -17.32 -11.76 -11.77
C LEU A 133 -18.29 -12.94 -11.87
N ASN A 134 -17.85 -14.15 -11.52
CA ASN A 134 -18.61 -15.38 -11.74
C ASN A 134 -19.26 -15.95 -10.47
N SER A 135 -18.77 -15.56 -9.28
CA SER A 135 -19.25 -16.09 -7.99
C SER A 135 -19.68 -14.99 -7.00
N GLY A 136 -19.46 -13.72 -7.35
CA GLY A 136 -19.92 -12.55 -6.59
C GLY A 136 -19.00 -12.13 -5.45
N VAL A 137 -19.46 -11.09 -4.74
CA VAL A 137 -18.70 -10.38 -3.71
C VAL A 137 -18.31 -11.28 -2.54
N GLU A 138 -19.23 -12.10 -2.04
CA GLU A 138 -18.97 -12.98 -0.89
C GLU A 138 -17.86 -13.99 -1.20
N ALA A 139 -17.87 -14.60 -2.39
CA ALA A 139 -16.83 -15.54 -2.81
C ALA A 139 -15.48 -14.86 -2.97
N TYR A 140 -15.48 -13.65 -3.54
CA TYR A 140 -14.28 -12.83 -3.67
C TYR A 140 -13.70 -12.51 -2.29
N VAL A 141 -14.50 -11.96 -1.36
CA VAL A 141 -14.05 -11.58 -0.02
C VAL A 141 -13.56 -12.79 0.77
N ARG A 142 -14.29 -13.90 0.74
CA ARG A 142 -13.91 -15.14 1.43
C ARG A 142 -12.56 -15.71 0.95
N ALA A 143 -12.21 -15.51 -0.31
CA ALA A 143 -10.93 -15.97 -0.85
C ALA A 143 -9.74 -15.05 -0.52
N GLN A 144 -9.98 -13.77 -0.14
CA GLN A 144 -8.90 -12.80 0.09
C GLN A 144 -7.85 -13.30 1.09
N PRO A 145 -8.20 -13.84 2.26
CA PRO A 145 -7.24 -14.28 3.26
C PRO A 145 -6.21 -15.28 2.72
N LEU A 146 -6.60 -16.16 1.78
CA LEU A 146 -5.70 -17.15 1.18
C LEU A 146 -4.54 -16.52 0.40
N PHE A 147 -4.71 -15.31 -0.11
CA PHE A 147 -3.67 -14.56 -0.83
C PHE A 147 -2.87 -13.62 0.08
N LEU A 148 -3.40 -13.27 1.24
CA LEU A 148 -2.85 -12.21 2.09
C LEU A 148 -2.03 -12.75 3.26
N TYR A 149 -2.48 -13.86 3.86
CA TYR A 149 -1.94 -14.33 5.12
C TYR A 149 -1.27 -15.71 5.00
N PRO A 150 -0.26 -16.01 5.83
CA PRO A 150 0.31 -17.35 5.94
C PRO A 150 -0.73 -18.38 6.40
N ALA A 151 -0.60 -19.63 5.95
CA ALA A 151 -1.57 -20.68 6.20
C ALA A 151 -1.73 -21.03 7.69
N ASP A 152 -0.63 -20.99 8.45
CA ASP A 152 -0.62 -21.21 9.90
C ASP A 152 -1.32 -20.07 10.64
N TRP A 153 -1.11 -18.83 10.21
CA TRP A 153 -1.80 -17.66 10.77
C TRP A 153 -3.32 -17.74 10.53
N LEU A 154 -3.73 -18.12 9.31
CA LEU A 154 -5.16 -18.31 8.99
C LEU A 154 -5.83 -19.33 9.91
N SER A 155 -5.17 -20.46 10.14
CA SER A 155 -5.69 -21.53 10.99
C SER A 155 -5.86 -21.12 12.45
N GLN A 156 -5.15 -20.11 12.92
CA GLN A 156 -5.19 -19.63 14.29
C GLN A 156 -6.16 -18.46 14.50
N HIS A 157 -6.63 -17.81 13.44
CA HIS A 157 -7.39 -16.55 13.51
C HIS A 157 -8.79 -16.64 12.86
N GLU A 158 -9.39 -17.82 12.81
CA GLU A 158 -10.67 -18.05 12.11
C GLU A 158 -11.79 -17.09 12.56
N ALA A 159 -11.98 -16.90 13.86
CA ALA A 159 -13.03 -16.02 14.38
C ALA A 159 -12.84 -14.55 13.99
N LEU A 160 -11.58 -14.07 13.94
CA LEU A 160 -11.25 -12.72 13.44
C LEU A 160 -11.57 -12.61 11.96
N LEU A 161 -11.18 -13.60 11.18
CA LEU A 161 -11.40 -13.61 9.73
C LEU A 161 -12.88 -13.63 9.35
N GLU A 162 -13.72 -14.35 10.09
CA GLU A 162 -15.17 -14.34 9.90
C GLU A 162 -15.76 -12.94 10.15
N GLN A 163 -15.33 -12.26 11.22
CA GLN A 163 -15.77 -10.89 11.50
C GLN A 163 -15.32 -9.90 10.41
N GLU A 164 -14.05 -9.99 10.01
CA GLU A 164 -13.52 -9.15 8.92
C GLU A 164 -14.21 -9.42 7.60
N GLN A 165 -14.50 -10.68 7.27
CA GLN A 165 -15.24 -11.05 6.06
C GLN A 165 -16.64 -10.42 6.06
N ALA A 166 -17.39 -10.56 7.16
CA ALA A 166 -18.72 -9.98 7.27
C ALA A 166 -18.68 -8.45 7.09
N HIS A 167 -17.69 -7.79 7.72
CA HIS A 167 -17.48 -6.35 7.58
C HIS A 167 -17.13 -5.95 6.13
N GLN A 168 -16.21 -6.67 5.47
CA GLN A 168 -15.79 -6.38 4.11
C GLN A 168 -16.89 -6.59 3.08
N VAL A 169 -17.76 -7.59 3.29
CA VAL A 169 -18.95 -7.80 2.43
C VAL A 169 -19.93 -6.63 2.60
N ALA A 170 -20.24 -6.25 3.84
CA ALA A 170 -21.18 -5.16 4.13
C ALA A 170 -20.71 -3.79 3.63
N HIS A 171 -19.38 -3.57 3.58
CA HIS A 171 -18.76 -2.30 3.18
C HIS A 171 -17.95 -2.43 1.87
N PHE A 172 -18.37 -3.35 1.01
CA PHE A 172 -17.64 -3.59 -0.24
C PHE A 172 -17.63 -2.34 -1.13
N GLN A 173 -16.47 -2.04 -1.68
CA GLN A 173 -16.21 -0.81 -2.45
C GLN A 173 -16.97 -0.69 -3.79
N GLY A 174 -17.74 -1.72 -4.16
CA GLY A 174 -18.38 -1.83 -5.46
C GLY A 174 -17.53 -2.58 -6.49
N MET A 175 -18.20 -3.38 -7.30
CA MET A 175 -17.52 -4.22 -8.30
C MET A 175 -16.77 -3.37 -9.33
N GLU A 176 -17.40 -2.34 -9.88
CA GLU A 176 -16.80 -1.47 -10.89
C GLU A 176 -15.57 -0.73 -10.36
N ASN A 177 -15.66 -0.16 -9.16
CA ASN A 177 -14.53 0.52 -8.52
C ASN A 177 -13.34 -0.42 -8.33
N LEU A 178 -13.59 -1.64 -7.86
CA LEU A 178 -12.54 -2.63 -7.69
C LEU A 178 -11.92 -3.04 -9.03
N LEU A 179 -12.72 -3.28 -10.06
CA LEU A 179 -12.25 -3.67 -11.38
C LEU A 179 -11.41 -2.58 -12.03
N HIS A 180 -11.87 -1.32 -12.02
CA HIS A 180 -11.09 -0.19 -12.58
C HIS A 180 -9.75 -0.01 -11.86
N ARG A 181 -9.72 -0.14 -10.53
CA ARG A 181 -8.47 -0.07 -9.76
C ARG A 181 -7.56 -1.25 -10.04
N LEU A 182 -8.10 -2.45 -10.14
CA LEU A 182 -7.35 -3.66 -10.48
C LEU A 182 -6.75 -3.57 -11.89
N GLU A 183 -7.51 -3.09 -12.88
CA GLU A 183 -7.02 -2.87 -14.25
C GLU A 183 -5.87 -1.86 -14.26
N ALA A 184 -6.01 -0.73 -13.56
CA ALA A 184 -4.95 0.25 -13.43
C ALA A 184 -3.66 -0.35 -12.83
N LEU A 185 -3.81 -1.16 -11.78
CA LEU A 185 -2.70 -1.84 -11.12
C LEU A 185 -2.03 -2.87 -12.03
N MET A 186 -2.81 -3.68 -12.73
CA MET A 186 -2.29 -4.72 -13.64
C MET A 186 -1.61 -4.14 -14.89
N ALA A 187 -1.98 -2.94 -15.30
CA ALA A 187 -1.39 -2.24 -16.44
C ALA A 187 -0.13 -1.44 -16.07
N ALA A 188 0.18 -1.27 -14.77
CA ALA A 188 1.31 -0.49 -14.31
C ALA A 188 2.65 -1.13 -14.72
N ASP A 189 3.46 -0.36 -15.45
CA ASP A 189 4.86 -0.69 -15.78
C ASP A 189 5.71 0.57 -15.61
N LEU A 190 6.49 0.61 -14.54
CA LEU A 190 7.32 1.77 -14.22
C LEU A 190 8.80 1.57 -14.56
N ARG A 191 9.19 0.40 -15.08
CA ARG A 191 10.60 0.01 -15.29
C ARG A 191 11.43 1.06 -16.03
N ALA A 192 10.88 1.61 -17.10
CA ALA A 192 11.59 2.61 -17.91
C ALA A 192 11.83 3.94 -17.18
N ARG A 193 11.04 4.23 -16.14
CA ARG A 193 11.06 5.49 -15.37
C ARG A 193 11.80 5.39 -14.05
N LEU A 194 11.92 4.19 -13.45
CA LEU A 194 12.56 4.00 -12.15
C LEU A 194 13.98 4.58 -12.04
N PRO A 195 14.83 4.54 -13.09
CA PRO A 195 16.17 5.16 -13.02
C PRO A 195 16.17 6.67 -12.79
N ALA A 196 15.04 7.35 -12.99
CA ALA A 196 14.89 8.80 -12.74
C ALA A 196 14.35 9.12 -11.34
N LEU A 197 14.05 8.12 -10.51
CA LEU A 197 13.50 8.33 -9.17
C LEU A 197 14.64 8.68 -8.20
N GLU A 198 14.62 9.90 -7.66
CA GLU A 198 15.69 10.43 -6.83
C GLU A 198 15.56 10.11 -5.33
N ALA A 199 14.33 9.93 -4.83
CA ALA A 199 14.10 9.67 -3.41
C ALA A 199 14.65 8.29 -3.01
N PRO A 200 15.20 8.12 -1.78
CA PRO A 200 15.53 6.82 -1.25
C PRO A 200 14.29 5.92 -1.13
N VAL A 201 14.39 4.67 -1.59
CA VAL A 201 13.29 3.71 -1.57
C VAL A 201 13.69 2.44 -0.85
N LEU A 202 12.92 2.05 0.16
CA LEU A 202 12.99 0.73 0.77
C LEU A 202 11.95 -0.20 0.11
N ALA A 203 12.39 -1.23 -0.57
CA ALA A 203 11.55 -2.35 -0.99
C ALA A 203 11.55 -3.39 0.15
N LEU A 204 10.49 -3.42 0.94
CA LEU A 204 10.31 -4.29 2.09
C LEU A 204 9.30 -5.38 1.74
N CYS A 205 9.66 -6.65 1.91
CA CYS A 205 8.81 -7.78 1.54
C CYS A 205 8.87 -8.92 2.56
N ALA A 206 7.88 -9.82 2.49
CA ALA A 206 7.92 -11.11 3.18
C ALA A 206 8.35 -12.22 2.21
N ARG A 207 9.22 -13.12 2.67
CA ARG A 207 9.70 -14.26 1.87
C ARG A 207 8.58 -15.24 1.50
N ASP A 208 7.61 -15.37 2.37
CA ASP A 208 6.47 -16.28 2.25
C ASP A 208 5.23 -15.64 1.58
N ASP A 209 5.38 -14.46 0.97
CA ASP A 209 4.29 -13.82 0.23
C ASP A 209 3.88 -14.65 -1.00
N LEU A 210 2.66 -15.20 -0.95
CA LEU A 210 2.07 -15.99 -2.03
C LEU A 210 1.60 -15.12 -3.19
N LEU A 211 1.14 -13.90 -2.90
CA LEU A 211 0.55 -13.00 -3.90
C LEU A 211 1.63 -12.31 -4.74
N VAL A 212 2.63 -11.74 -4.07
CA VAL A 212 3.74 -11.03 -4.71
C VAL A 212 5.06 -11.67 -4.28
N PRO A 213 5.67 -12.51 -5.12
CA PRO A 213 6.93 -13.17 -4.78
C PRO A 213 8.03 -12.17 -4.41
N TYR A 214 8.78 -12.44 -3.34
CA TYR A 214 9.85 -11.55 -2.85
C TYR A 214 10.88 -11.12 -3.91
N PRO A 215 11.19 -11.92 -4.98
CA PRO A 215 12.08 -11.44 -6.04
C PRO A 215 11.58 -10.19 -6.78
N CYS A 216 10.26 -9.92 -6.74
CA CYS A 216 9.70 -8.70 -7.33
C CYS A 216 10.20 -7.46 -6.59
N SER A 217 10.23 -7.49 -5.26
CA SER A 217 10.77 -6.40 -4.43
C SER A 217 12.30 -6.28 -4.57
N ALA A 218 13.02 -7.39 -4.70
CA ALA A 218 14.44 -7.37 -4.99
C ALA A 218 14.74 -6.72 -6.37
N ALA A 219 13.96 -7.07 -7.40
CA ALA A 219 14.07 -6.47 -8.73
C ALA A 219 13.71 -4.97 -8.71
N LEU A 220 12.73 -4.57 -7.90
CA LEU A 220 12.38 -3.16 -7.70
C LEU A 220 13.55 -2.39 -7.10
N ALA A 221 14.13 -2.87 -6.01
CA ALA A 221 15.28 -2.23 -5.36
C ALA A 221 16.48 -2.10 -6.32
N ALA A 222 16.77 -3.14 -7.10
CA ALA A 222 17.87 -3.16 -8.06
C ALA A 222 17.68 -2.18 -9.25
N ALA A 223 16.43 -1.82 -9.57
CA ALA A 223 16.10 -0.89 -10.66
C ALA A 223 16.16 0.59 -10.25
N LEU A 224 16.34 0.89 -8.97
CA LEU A 224 16.30 2.24 -8.40
C LEU A 224 17.70 2.75 -8.07
N PRO A 225 18.04 4.03 -8.34
CA PRO A 225 19.35 4.61 -7.99
C PRO A 225 19.66 4.56 -6.48
N GLN A 226 18.65 4.76 -5.65
CA GLN A 226 18.73 4.71 -4.19
C GLN A 226 17.80 3.62 -3.64
N GLY A 227 17.80 2.44 -4.28
CA GLY A 227 16.99 1.29 -3.87
C GLY A 227 17.65 0.50 -2.75
N HIS A 228 16.89 0.21 -1.70
CA HIS A 228 17.28 -0.65 -0.59
C HIS A 228 16.32 -1.83 -0.52
N TYR A 229 16.86 -3.02 -0.30
CA TYR A 229 16.09 -4.24 -0.16
C TYR A 229 16.12 -4.74 1.28
N GLN A 230 14.97 -5.06 1.84
CA GLN A 230 14.83 -5.68 3.14
C GLN A 230 13.77 -6.78 3.09
N GLU A 231 14.05 -7.92 3.69
CA GLU A 231 13.16 -9.07 3.72
C GLU A 231 12.80 -9.43 5.16
N MET A 232 11.53 -9.75 5.40
CA MET A 232 11.04 -10.47 6.57
C MET A 232 10.91 -11.96 6.19
N ALA A 233 11.32 -12.86 7.09
CA ALA A 233 11.27 -14.29 6.83
C ALA A 233 9.83 -14.83 6.79
N TYR A 234 8.87 -14.13 7.43
CA TYR A 234 7.49 -14.52 7.64
C TYR A 234 6.55 -13.32 7.57
N GLY A 235 5.29 -13.57 7.27
CA GLY A 235 4.20 -12.60 7.41
C GLY A 235 3.25 -12.53 6.20
N GLY A 236 3.58 -13.17 5.09
CA GLY A 236 2.76 -13.17 3.88
C GLY A 236 2.64 -11.79 3.24
N HIS A 237 1.60 -11.60 2.44
CA HIS A 237 1.34 -10.32 1.78
C HIS A 237 0.95 -9.20 2.75
N ALA A 238 0.31 -9.54 3.88
CA ALA A 238 -0.10 -8.59 4.91
C ALA A 238 0.81 -8.63 6.15
N MET A 239 2.12 -8.73 5.98
CA MET A 239 3.10 -8.85 7.06
C MET A 239 3.03 -7.73 8.11
N SER A 240 2.52 -6.55 7.76
CA SER A 240 2.25 -5.45 8.70
C SER A 240 1.13 -5.77 9.71
N VAL A 241 0.30 -6.77 9.40
CA VAL A 241 -0.79 -7.26 10.26
C VAL A 241 -0.39 -8.55 10.98
N THR A 242 0.28 -9.47 10.29
CA THR A 242 0.61 -10.81 10.80
C THR A 242 1.83 -10.83 11.71
N ASP A 243 2.78 -9.90 11.50
CA ASP A 243 3.94 -9.66 12.36
C ASP A 243 4.19 -8.15 12.51
N PRO A 244 3.26 -7.45 13.22
CA PRO A 244 3.29 -6.00 13.32
C PRO A 244 4.50 -5.47 14.09
N GLU A 245 5.05 -6.22 15.03
CA GLU A 245 6.20 -5.80 15.84
C GLU A 245 7.47 -5.73 15.01
N THR A 246 7.80 -6.81 14.28
CA THR A 246 8.96 -6.85 13.39
C THR A 246 8.83 -5.81 12.29
N PHE A 247 7.66 -5.75 11.64
CA PHE A 247 7.39 -4.77 10.58
C PHE A 247 7.58 -3.33 11.07
N THR A 248 6.95 -2.97 12.18
CA THR A 248 7.03 -1.61 12.74
C THR A 248 8.45 -1.24 13.15
N SER A 249 9.21 -2.19 13.72
CA SER A 249 10.62 -1.97 14.07
C SER A 249 11.48 -1.64 12.84
N LEU A 250 11.31 -2.39 11.74
CA LEU A 250 12.02 -2.14 10.48
C LEU A 250 11.64 -0.79 9.87
N LEU A 251 10.34 -0.45 9.90
CA LEU A 251 9.84 0.82 9.41
C LEU A 251 10.42 2.01 10.19
N LEU A 252 10.38 1.97 11.52
CA LEU A 252 10.94 3.03 12.38
C LEU A 252 12.45 3.16 12.18
N ALA A 253 13.17 2.05 12.02
CA ALA A 253 14.60 2.07 11.74
C ALA A 253 14.91 2.72 10.37
N TRP A 254 14.06 2.54 9.37
CA TRP A 254 14.18 3.23 8.08
C TRP A 254 13.94 4.74 8.22
N LEU A 255 12.84 5.15 8.85
CA LEU A 255 12.51 6.56 9.05
C LEU A 255 13.61 7.30 9.82
N LYS A 256 14.15 6.69 10.89
CA LYS A 256 15.24 7.26 11.67
C LYS A 256 16.53 7.47 10.87
N ARG A 257 16.80 6.65 9.85
CA ARG A 257 17.97 6.82 8.95
C ARG A 257 17.79 7.91 7.90
N HIS A 258 16.56 8.34 7.68
CA HIS A 258 16.20 9.35 6.69
C HIS A 258 15.40 10.47 7.36
N PRO A 259 15.98 11.20 8.33
CA PRO A 259 15.25 12.26 9.01
C PRO A 259 14.90 13.38 8.02
N THR A 260 13.75 14.02 8.20
CA THR A 260 13.46 15.27 7.50
C THR A 260 14.30 16.38 8.13
N GLU A 261 15.04 17.14 7.32
CA GLU A 261 15.70 18.34 7.84
C GLU A 261 14.63 19.30 8.36
N PRO A 262 14.84 19.92 9.54
CA PRO A 262 13.94 20.97 10.00
C PRO A 262 13.94 22.12 9.00
N VAL A 263 12.75 22.54 8.57
CA VAL A 263 12.54 23.68 7.69
C VAL A 263 12.79 24.99 8.44
#